data_bb6d21620f1d24745fcdd086aa7c1656
#
_entry.id   bb6d21620f1d24745fcdd086aa7c1656
#
_cell.length_a   1.000
_cell.length_b   1.000
_cell.length_c   1.000
_cell.angle_alpha   90.00
_cell.angle_beta   90.00
_cell.angle_gamma   90.00
#
_symmetry.space_group_name_H-M   'P 1'
#
loop_
_entity.id
_entity.type
_entity.pdbx_description
1 polymer ?
#
loop_
_entity_poly.entity_id
_entity_poly.type
_entity_poly.pdbx_seq_one_letter_code
_entity_poly.pdbx_strand_id
1 'polypeptide(L)'
;MEMKEIGFVSNYFGKISVAAIDITDGTVAIGDRLQFLGSTTDCESTVESMQIDHKTVTEAKKGSSVGVRVSEKVRKGDRVYKVTE
;
A
#
# COMPACT_ATOMS: atom_id res chain seq x y z
N MET A 1 8.24 -17.74 -0.31
CA MET A 1 7.70 -16.39 -0.17
C MET A 1 8.26 -15.49 -1.28
N GLU A 2 7.40 -14.83 -2.00
CA GLU A 2 7.80 -13.92 -3.07
C GLU A 2 7.30 -12.52 -2.79
N MET A 3 8.06 -11.53 -3.26
CA MET A 3 7.66 -10.13 -3.19
C MET A 3 7.71 -9.55 -4.59
N LYS A 4 6.62 -8.91 -5.00
CA LYS A 4 6.54 -8.25 -6.29
C LYS A 4 6.26 -6.78 -6.06
N GLU A 5 7.07 -5.90 -6.65
CA GLU A 5 6.84 -4.46 -6.56
C GLU A 5 5.55 -4.13 -7.31
N ILE A 6 4.62 -3.48 -6.61
CA ILE A 6 3.32 -3.14 -7.19
C ILE A 6 3.09 -1.64 -7.25
N GLY A 7 3.93 -0.85 -6.61
CA GLY A 7 3.77 0.60 -6.61
C GLY A 7 4.68 1.30 -5.62
N PHE A 8 4.29 2.51 -5.28
CA PHE A 8 5.05 3.33 -4.33
C PHE A 8 4.10 4.20 -3.51
N VAL A 9 4.60 4.65 -2.36
CA VAL A 9 3.85 5.55 -1.49
C VAL A 9 3.93 6.96 -2.08
N SER A 10 2.79 7.53 -2.46
CA SER A 10 2.73 8.89 -2.97
C SER A 10 2.53 9.92 -1.86
N ASN A 11 1.95 9.49 -0.72
CA ASN A 11 1.76 10.35 0.44
C ASN A 11 1.47 9.49 1.66
N TYR A 12 1.63 10.07 2.86
CA TYR A 12 1.30 9.39 4.11
C TYR A 12 0.58 10.37 5.03
N PHE A 13 -0.57 9.95 5.53
CA PHE A 13 -1.40 10.75 6.43
C PHE A 13 -1.29 10.17 7.85
N GLY A 14 -0.37 10.73 8.62
CA GLY A 14 -0.03 10.19 9.95
C GLY A 14 -1.17 10.21 10.96
N LYS A 15 -2.07 11.18 10.87
CA LYS A 15 -3.18 11.29 11.83
C LYS A 15 -4.17 10.15 11.74
N ILE A 16 -4.30 9.56 10.56
CA ILE A 16 -5.25 8.47 10.33
C ILE A 16 -4.57 7.17 9.93
N SER A 17 -3.23 7.17 9.92
CA SER A 17 -2.41 6.00 9.59
C SER A 17 -2.75 5.42 8.21
N VAL A 18 -2.90 6.29 7.22
CA VAL A 18 -3.23 5.90 5.86
C VAL A 18 -2.09 6.28 4.92
N ALA A 19 -1.65 5.32 4.11
CA ALA A 19 -0.69 5.54 3.05
C ALA A 19 -1.43 5.63 1.73
N ALA A 20 -1.15 6.68 0.96
CA ALA A 20 -1.64 6.80 -0.41
C ALA A 20 -0.63 6.08 -1.29
N ILE A 21 -1.08 5.09 -2.04
CA ILE A 21 -0.23 4.24 -2.86
C ILE A 21 -0.67 4.35 -4.31
N ASP A 22 0.29 4.66 -5.18
CA ASP A 22 0.07 4.60 -6.62
C ASP A 22 0.44 3.21 -7.10
N ILE A 23 -0.51 2.50 -7.69
CA ILE A 23 -0.29 1.14 -8.16
C ILE A 23 0.23 1.21 -9.58
N THR A 24 1.46 0.72 -9.78
CA THR A 24 2.14 0.75 -11.08
C THR A 24 2.13 -0.60 -11.77
N ASP A 25 1.84 -1.67 -11.03
CA ASP A 25 1.79 -3.03 -11.57
C ASP A 25 0.93 -3.91 -10.67
N GLY A 26 0.21 -4.83 -11.28
CA GLY A 26 -0.61 -5.80 -10.54
C GLY A 26 -1.85 -5.23 -9.91
N THR A 27 -2.31 -5.89 -8.86
CA THR A 27 -3.53 -5.52 -8.13
C THR A 27 -3.29 -5.66 -6.64
N VAL A 28 -4.08 -4.91 -5.86
CA VAL A 28 -4.10 -5.02 -4.39
C VAL A 28 -5.55 -5.26 -3.97
N ALA A 29 -5.76 -6.21 -3.08
CA ALA A 29 -7.08 -6.54 -2.56
C ALA A 29 -7.06 -6.65 -1.04
N ILE A 30 -8.23 -6.56 -0.44
CA ILE A 30 -8.38 -6.77 1.00
C ILE A 30 -7.81 -8.14 1.37
N GLY A 31 -7.01 -8.20 2.42
CA GLY A 31 -6.36 -9.42 2.87
C GLY A 31 -4.95 -9.62 2.34
N ASP A 32 -4.56 -8.85 1.33
CA ASP A 32 -3.20 -8.93 0.80
C ASP A 32 -2.19 -8.41 1.82
N ARG A 33 -0.99 -8.97 1.79
CA ARG A 33 0.12 -8.50 2.63
C ARG A 33 1.02 -7.62 1.78
N LEU A 34 1.33 -6.44 2.29
CA LEU A 34 2.19 -5.49 1.62
C LEU A 34 3.44 -5.23 2.45
N GLN A 35 4.58 -5.21 1.78
CA GLN A 35 5.86 -4.85 2.38
C GLN A 35 6.23 -3.45 1.88
N PHE A 36 6.54 -2.55 2.81
CA PHE A 36 6.98 -1.20 2.50
C PHE A 36 8.47 -1.10 2.75
N LEU A 37 9.21 -0.73 1.74
CA LEU A 37 10.68 -0.60 1.83
C LEU A 37 11.14 0.76 1.32
N GLY A 38 11.95 1.41 2.11
CA GLY A 38 12.58 2.69 1.77
C GLY A 38 13.85 2.86 2.57
N SER A 39 14.49 4.03 2.46
CA SER A 39 15.77 4.27 3.14
C SER A 39 15.64 4.16 4.67
N THR A 40 14.47 4.46 5.24
CA THR A 40 14.22 4.35 6.68
C THR A 40 12.98 3.56 6.99
N THR A 41 12.39 2.90 5.98
CA THR A 41 11.14 2.16 6.12
C THR A 41 11.38 0.68 5.80
N ASP A 42 10.96 -0.18 6.70
CA ASP A 42 10.97 -1.63 6.50
C ASP A 42 9.87 -2.20 7.37
N CYS A 43 8.67 -2.29 6.81
CA CYS A 43 7.53 -2.81 7.57
C CYS A 43 6.53 -3.51 6.66
N GLU A 44 5.72 -4.36 7.26
CA GLU A 44 4.71 -5.13 6.56
C GLU A 44 3.35 -4.81 7.16
N SER A 45 2.34 -4.77 6.32
CA SER A 45 0.97 -4.50 6.75
C SER A 45 0.00 -5.32 5.92
N THR A 46 -1.02 -5.86 6.59
CA THR A 46 -2.11 -6.54 5.90
C THR A 46 -3.16 -5.50 5.53
N VAL A 47 -3.66 -5.58 4.32
CA VAL A 47 -4.67 -4.65 3.83
C VAL A 47 -6.02 -4.98 4.48
N GLU A 48 -6.45 -4.16 5.41
CA GLU A 48 -7.74 -4.33 6.08
C GLU A 48 -8.81 -3.43 5.49
N SER A 49 -8.42 -2.26 4.99
CA SER A 49 -9.35 -1.35 4.35
C SER A 49 -8.63 -0.53 3.29
N MET A 50 -9.36 -0.21 2.24
CA MET A 50 -8.84 0.60 1.13
C MET A 50 -9.92 1.58 0.68
N GLN A 51 -9.47 2.74 0.18
CA GLN A 51 -10.38 3.74 -0.37
C GLN A 51 -9.78 4.33 -1.64
N ILE A 52 -10.65 4.58 -2.62
CA ILE A 52 -10.32 5.34 -3.82
C ILE A 52 -11.35 6.47 -3.90
N ASP A 53 -10.87 7.72 -3.96
CA ASP A 53 -11.72 8.91 -3.98
C ASP A 53 -12.73 8.92 -2.83
N HIS A 54 -12.25 8.58 -1.61
CA HIS A 54 -13.04 8.52 -0.37
C HIS A 54 -14.13 7.44 -0.38
N LYS A 55 -14.10 6.53 -1.33
CA LYS A 55 -15.03 5.40 -1.39
C LYS A 55 -14.31 4.12 -1.02
N THR A 56 -14.91 3.34 -0.13
CA THR A 56 -14.36 2.05 0.25
C THR A 56 -14.40 1.09 -0.94
N VAL A 57 -13.28 0.45 -1.22
CA VAL A 57 -13.17 -0.54 -2.29
C VAL A 57 -12.56 -1.82 -1.74
N THR A 58 -12.76 -2.93 -2.42
CA THR A 58 -12.19 -4.22 -2.03
C THR A 58 -10.99 -4.61 -2.87
N GLU A 59 -10.76 -3.92 -3.98
CA GLU A 59 -9.65 -4.20 -4.89
C GLU A 59 -9.23 -2.92 -5.59
N ALA A 60 -7.94 -2.79 -5.87
CA ALA A 60 -7.39 -1.68 -6.65
C ALA A 60 -6.43 -2.24 -7.69
N LYS A 61 -6.45 -1.65 -8.88
CA LYS A 61 -5.70 -2.14 -10.03
C LYS A 61 -4.62 -1.15 -10.46
N LYS A 62 -3.71 -1.61 -11.30
CA LYS A 62 -2.70 -0.79 -11.95
C LYS A 62 -3.33 0.50 -12.50
N GLY A 63 -2.69 1.61 -12.23
CA GLY A 63 -3.17 2.93 -12.63
C GLY A 63 -4.03 3.62 -11.59
N SER A 64 -4.40 2.93 -10.51
CA SER A 64 -5.19 3.51 -9.43
C SER A 64 -4.29 4.12 -8.36
N SER A 65 -4.80 5.15 -7.69
CA SER A 65 -4.20 5.71 -6.48
C SER A 65 -5.13 5.35 -5.33
N VAL A 66 -4.64 4.59 -4.36
CA VAL A 66 -5.48 4.02 -3.31
C VAL A 66 -4.95 4.39 -1.94
N GLY A 67 -5.85 4.71 -1.01
CA GLY A 67 -5.51 4.91 0.39
C GLY A 67 -5.64 3.59 1.14
N VAL A 68 -4.56 3.15 1.77
CA VAL A 68 -4.52 1.91 2.53
C VAL A 68 -4.12 2.21 3.96
N ARG A 69 -4.90 1.70 4.92
CA ARG A 69 -4.55 1.84 6.32
C ARG A 69 -3.35 0.94 6.63
N VAL A 70 -2.34 1.52 7.29
CA VAL A 70 -1.11 0.79 7.60
C VAL A 70 -0.90 0.75 9.11
N SER A 71 -0.15 -0.26 9.57
CA SER A 71 0.10 -0.46 10.99
C SER A 71 1.29 0.36 11.49
N GLU A 72 2.18 0.79 10.60
CA GLU A 72 3.36 1.55 10.96
C GLU A 72 3.55 2.73 10.01
N LYS A 73 4.33 3.70 10.45
CA LYS A 73 4.61 4.88 9.65
C LYS A 73 5.42 4.52 8.41
N VAL A 74 4.97 5.00 7.26
CA VAL A 74 5.70 4.90 6.00
C VAL A 74 5.99 6.31 5.49
N ARG A 75 6.81 6.43 4.46
CA ARG A 75 7.22 7.71 3.92
C ARG A 75 6.94 7.80 2.44
N LYS A 76 6.71 9.02 1.97
CA LYS A 76 6.56 9.30 0.54
C LYS A 76 7.80 8.81 -0.20
N GLY A 77 7.58 8.08 -1.28
CA GLY A 77 8.65 7.50 -2.09
C GLY A 77 9.03 6.08 -1.71
N ASP A 78 8.52 5.56 -0.60
CA ASP A 78 8.76 4.17 -0.23
C ASP A 78 8.15 3.25 -1.27
N ARG A 79 8.83 2.13 -1.53
CA ARG A 79 8.33 1.15 -2.49
C ARG A 79 7.42 0.17 -1.80
N VAL A 80 6.40 -0.26 -2.54
CA VAL A 80 5.38 -1.18 -2.02
C VAL A 80 5.47 -2.48 -2.79
N TYR A 81 5.59 -3.57 -2.05
CA TYR A 81 5.67 -4.93 -2.60
C TYR A 81 4.49 -5.75 -2.10
N LYS A 82 3.95 -6.57 -2.98
CA LYS A 82 2.94 -7.56 -2.59
C LYS A 82 3.65 -8.85 -2.22
N VAL A 83 3.38 -9.34 -1.02
CA VAL A 83 4.00 -10.58 -0.51
C VAL A 83 3.07 -11.74 -0.82
N THR A 84 3.60 -12.74 -1.52
CA THR A 84 2.86 -13.97 -1.85
C THR A 84 3.64 -15.18 -1.37
N GLU A 85 2.93 -16.23 -1.00
CA GLU A 85 3.54 -17.47 -0.56
C GLU A 85 3.49 -18.53 -1.64
#